data_a15a79b0ecf512ebb445202ebbfff981
#
_entry.id   a15a79b0ecf512ebb445202ebbfff981
#
_cell.length_a   1.000
_cell.length_b   1.000
_cell.length_c   1.000
_cell.angle_alpha   90.00
_cell.angle_beta   90.00
_cell.angle_gamma   90.00
#
_symmetry.space_group_name_H-M   'P 1'
#
loop_
_entity.id
_entity.type
_entity.pdbx_description
1 polymer ?
#
loop_
_entity_poly.entity_id
_entity_poly.type
_entity_poly.pdbx_seq_one_letter_code
_entity_poly.pdbx_strand_id
1 'polypeptide(L)'
;MKFQKSIHLIVIALFVTVFVNAQNKPASPTAIASGTINGATISINYGSPSVKGRVIWGELLPFNKIWRAGANDATTFETDKDLTIEGSKLPAGKYSFFVIPNEKECVIIFNKEAKQWGAYKYKEKEDQLRVTVKQKFADTSVESLTYSIEKNSIVLSWEKWQIPISVK
;
A
#
# COMPACT_ATOMS: atom_id res chain seq x y z
N MET A 1 -54.55 -43.01 -47.31
CA MET A 1 -53.57 -41.91 -47.29
C MET A 1 -53.31 -41.59 -45.84
N LYS A 2 -52.14 -42.02 -45.30
CA LYS A 2 -51.76 -41.75 -43.92
C LYS A 2 -50.84 -40.57 -43.94
N PHE A 3 -51.26 -39.46 -43.34
CA PHE A 3 -50.38 -38.29 -43.09
C PHE A 3 -49.48 -38.57 -41.88
N GLN A 4 -48.20 -38.72 -42.14
CA GLN A 4 -47.17 -38.87 -41.11
C GLN A 4 -46.75 -37.48 -40.72
N LYS A 5 -47.13 -37.03 -39.52
CA LYS A 5 -46.69 -35.76 -38.95
C LYS A 5 -45.31 -35.99 -38.38
N SER A 6 -44.26 -35.46 -39.05
CA SER A 6 -42.91 -35.39 -38.52
C SER A 6 -42.88 -34.28 -37.50
N ILE A 7 -42.75 -34.65 -36.24
CA ILE A 7 -42.49 -33.72 -35.15
C ILE A 7 -40.94 -33.44 -35.12
N HIS A 8 -40.55 -32.30 -35.64
CA HIS A 8 -39.19 -31.85 -35.48
C HIS A 8 -39.04 -31.32 -34.07
N LEU A 9 -38.37 -32.12 -33.24
CA LEU A 9 -37.96 -31.69 -31.89
C LEU A 9 -36.80 -30.72 -32.07
N ILE A 10 -37.08 -29.42 -31.99
CA ILE A 10 -36.05 -28.38 -31.92
C ILE A 10 -35.52 -28.37 -30.48
N VAL A 11 -34.41 -29.06 -30.28
CA VAL A 11 -33.62 -28.92 -29.02
C VAL A 11 -32.92 -27.57 -29.07
N ILE A 12 -33.54 -26.57 -28.48
CA ILE A 12 -32.89 -25.30 -28.22
C ILE A 12 -31.90 -25.55 -27.08
N ALA A 13 -30.65 -25.80 -27.42
CA ALA A 13 -29.56 -25.81 -26.46
C ALA A 13 -29.39 -24.38 -25.94
N LEU A 14 -29.97 -24.12 -24.78
CA LEU A 14 -29.78 -22.87 -24.06
C LEU A 14 -28.30 -22.83 -23.58
N PHE A 15 -27.43 -22.25 -24.38
CA PHE A 15 -26.10 -21.90 -23.94
C PHE A 15 -26.23 -20.78 -22.89
N VAL A 16 -26.35 -21.16 -21.63
CA VAL A 16 -26.15 -20.26 -20.53
C VAL A 16 -24.64 -19.93 -20.50
N THR A 17 -24.28 -18.89 -21.21
CA THR A 17 -22.94 -18.29 -21.06
C THR A 17 -22.89 -17.66 -19.66
N VAL A 18 -22.41 -18.42 -18.72
CA VAL A 18 -22.00 -17.88 -17.41
C VAL A 18 -20.83 -16.94 -17.70
N PHE A 19 -21.10 -15.65 -17.82
CA PHE A 19 -20.05 -14.63 -17.75
C PHE A 19 -19.48 -14.71 -16.34
N VAL A 20 -18.48 -15.55 -16.17
CA VAL A 20 -17.60 -15.45 -15.02
C VAL A 20 -16.91 -14.11 -15.18
N ASN A 21 -17.44 -13.07 -14.53
CA ASN A 21 -16.69 -11.86 -14.30
C ASN A 21 -15.49 -12.26 -13.44
N ALA A 22 -14.43 -12.72 -14.07
CA ALA A 22 -13.13 -12.74 -13.48
C ALA A 22 -12.79 -11.25 -13.24
N GLN A 23 -13.23 -10.72 -12.10
CA GLN A 23 -12.82 -9.40 -11.67
C GLN A 23 -11.30 -9.46 -11.64
N ASN A 24 -10.67 -8.83 -12.61
CA ASN A 24 -9.21 -8.70 -12.64
C ASN A 24 -8.81 -8.02 -11.34
N LYS A 25 -8.42 -8.84 -10.36
CA LYS A 25 -7.95 -8.33 -9.08
C LYS A 25 -6.81 -7.36 -9.37
N PRO A 26 -6.88 -6.11 -8.94
CA PRO A 26 -5.84 -5.14 -9.23
C PRO A 26 -4.46 -5.70 -8.88
N ALA A 27 -3.47 -5.45 -9.72
CA ALA A 27 -2.10 -5.95 -9.50
C ALA A 27 -1.52 -5.49 -8.16
N SER A 28 -2.05 -4.39 -7.62
CA SER A 28 -1.74 -3.82 -6.31
C SER A 28 -3.05 -3.38 -5.66
N PRO A 29 -3.73 -4.26 -4.93
CA PRO A 29 -5.01 -3.94 -4.31
C PRO A 29 -4.83 -2.85 -3.24
N THR A 30 -5.86 -2.05 -3.04
CA THR A 30 -5.92 -1.10 -1.93
C THR A 30 -6.02 -1.87 -0.61
N ALA A 31 -5.26 -1.43 0.38
CA ALA A 31 -5.25 -1.97 1.74
C ALA A 31 -5.28 -0.82 2.75
N ILE A 32 -5.75 -1.14 3.95
CA ILE A 32 -5.81 -0.20 5.08
C ILE A 32 -5.20 -0.90 6.29
N ALA A 33 -4.26 -0.21 6.94
CA ALA A 33 -3.81 -0.53 8.28
C ALA A 33 -4.34 0.52 9.24
N SER A 34 -5.00 0.11 10.32
CA SER A 34 -5.54 1.02 11.33
C SER A 34 -5.31 0.49 12.74
N GLY A 35 -5.15 1.38 13.69
CA GLY A 35 -4.92 1.05 15.08
C GLY A 35 -4.79 2.28 15.96
N THR A 36 -4.47 2.06 17.24
CA THR A 36 -4.28 3.13 18.22
C THR A 36 -2.89 3.03 18.86
N ILE A 37 -2.23 4.17 18.96
CA ILE A 37 -0.97 4.32 19.73
C ILE A 37 -1.17 5.49 20.70
N ASN A 38 -1.00 5.23 21.98
CA ASN A 38 -1.16 6.22 23.06
C ASN A 38 -2.49 7.01 22.99
N GLY A 39 -3.58 6.33 22.58
CA GLY A 39 -4.90 6.92 22.45
C GLY A 39 -5.11 7.78 21.20
N ALA A 40 -4.14 7.88 20.31
CA ALA A 40 -4.31 8.44 18.98
C ALA A 40 -4.75 7.36 18.00
N THR A 41 -5.78 7.62 17.21
CA THR A 41 -6.20 6.75 16.12
C THR A 41 -5.36 7.03 14.88
N ILE A 42 -4.79 5.97 14.31
CA ILE A 42 -3.95 6.04 13.12
C ILE A 42 -4.60 5.22 12.01
N SER A 43 -4.62 5.75 10.80
CA SER A 43 -5.07 5.06 9.59
C SER A 43 -4.08 5.27 8.45
N ILE A 44 -3.67 4.18 7.81
CA ILE A 44 -2.75 4.18 6.67
C ILE A 44 -3.47 3.50 5.50
N ASN A 45 -3.74 4.26 4.42
CA ASN A 45 -4.32 3.73 3.20
C ASN A 45 -3.23 3.63 2.12
N TYR A 46 -3.10 2.49 1.49
CA TYR A 46 -2.03 2.23 0.54
C TYR A 46 -2.41 1.22 -0.54
N GLY A 47 -1.74 1.29 -1.68
CA GLY A 47 -1.74 0.18 -2.65
C GLY A 47 -0.71 -0.85 -2.21
N SER A 48 -1.09 -2.12 -2.14
CA SER A 48 -0.25 -3.23 -1.69
C SER A 48 0.34 -3.99 -2.89
N PRO A 49 1.55 -3.64 -3.39
CA PRO A 49 2.20 -4.38 -4.46
C PRO A 49 2.79 -5.68 -3.93
N SER A 50 2.89 -6.68 -4.82
CA SER A 50 3.57 -7.96 -4.56
C SER A 50 4.98 -7.96 -5.12
N VAL A 51 5.87 -8.75 -4.53
CA VAL A 51 7.27 -8.94 -4.99
C VAL A 51 7.30 -9.58 -6.38
N LYS A 52 6.56 -10.64 -6.60
CA LYS A 52 6.47 -11.38 -7.89
C LYS A 52 7.84 -11.71 -8.46
N GLY A 53 8.76 -12.17 -7.61
CA GLY A 53 10.11 -12.56 -8.01
C GLY A 53 11.04 -11.43 -8.43
N ARG A 54 10.64 -10.16 -8.25
CA ARG A 54 11.46 -8.99 -8.60
C ARG A 54 12.42 -8.63 -7.48
N VAL A 55 13.55 -8.04 -7.83
CA VAL A 55 14.40 -7.35 -6.88
C VAL A 55 13.76 -6.00 -6.56
N ILE A 56 13.40 -5.80 -5.30
CA ILE A 56 12.66 -4.61 -4.87
C ILE A 56 13.62 -3.46 -4.58
N TRP A 57 14.49 -3.64 -3.61
CA TRP A 57 15.33 -2.58 -3.07
C TRP A 57 16.58 -2.41 -3.93
N GLY A 58 16.81 -1.21 -4.43
CA GLY A 58 17.90 -0.86 -5.33
C GLY A 58 17.58 -1.01 -6.83
N GLU A 59 16.58 -1.83 -7.20
CA GLU A 59 16.16 -1.99 -8.61
C GLU A 59 14.76 -1.42 -8.87
N LEU A 60 13.69 -2.11 -8.45
CA LEU A 60 12.32 -1.60 -8.60
C LEU A 60 12.15 -0.26 -7.89
N LEU A 61 12.72 -0.14 -6.71
CA LEU A 61 12.81 1.07 -5.91
C LEU A 61 14.28 1.52 -5.83
N PRO A 62 14.73 2.37 -6.75
CA PRO A 62 16.11 2.86 -6.74
C PRO A 62 16.44 3.57 -5.43
N PHE A 63 17.63 3.32 -4.89
CA PHE A 63 18.09 4.02 -3.69
C PHE A 63 18.19 5.52 -3.91
N ASN A 64 17.97 6.28 -2.85
CA ASN A 64 18.00 7.75 -2.83
C ASN A 64 16.94 8.41 -3.74
N LYS A 65 15.89 7.68 -4.11
CA LYS A 65 14.76 8.22 -4.87
C LYS A 65 13.49 8.19 -4.02
N ILE A 66 12.68 9.23 -4.17
CA ILE A 66 11.39 9.32 -3.48
C ILE A 66 10.45 8.23 -3.98
N TRP A 67 9.83 7.52 -3.06
CA TRP A 67 8.84 6.49 -3.33
C TRP A 67 7.56 6.76 -2.53
N ARG A 68 6.40 6.63 -3.17
CA ARG A 68 5.08 6.82 -2.57
C ARG A 68 4.69 5.79 -1.51
N ALA A 69 5.64 4.96 -1.07
CA ALA A 69 5.49 3.96 -0.02
C ALA A 69 4.33 2.97 -0.23
N GLY A 70 4.06 2.68 -1.49
CA GLY A 70 2.97 1.82 -1.96
C GLY A 70 2.89 1.80 -3.49
N ALA A 71 1.71 1.52 -4.01
CA ALA A 71 1.41 1.53 -5.45
C ALA A 71 0.19 2.40 -5.75
N ASN A 72 0.03 2.84 -7.01
CA ASN A 72 -1.03 3.71 -7.51
C ASN A 72 -0.99 5.10 -6.87
N ASP A 73 -2.03 5.51 -6.11
CA ASP A 73 -1.99 6.73 -5.32
C ASP A 73 -0.87 6.70 -4.27
N ALA A 74 -0.42 7.88 -3.88
CA ALA A 74 0.49 7.98 -2.74
C ALA A 74 -0.18 7.43 -1.48
N THR A 75 0.56 6.65 -0.71
CA THR A 75 0.11 6.18 0.60
C THR A 75 -0.29 7.38 1.45
N THR A 76 -1.41 7.29 2.15
CA THR A 76 -1.84 8.32 3.09
C THR A 76 -1.69 7.85 4.51
N PHE A 77 -1.28 8.75 5.38
CA PHE A 77 -1.21 8.58 6.83
C PHE A 77 -2.14 9.62 7.48
N GLU A 78 -3.01 9.18 8.36
CA GLU A 78 -3.95 10.05 9.06
C GLU A 78 -3.91 9.76 10.56
N THR A 79 -3.90 10.81 11.38
CA THR A 79 -3.98 10.71 12.84
C THR A 79 -4.90 11.78 13.40
N ASP A 80 -5.70 11.41 14.41
CA ASP A 80 -6.66 12.30 15.09
C ASP A 80 -6.01 13.13 16.20
N LYS A 81 -4.75 12.84 16.57
CA LYS A 81 -4.00 13.56 17.60
C LYS A 81 -2.55 13.79 17.17
N ASP A 82 -1.91 14.77 17.79
CA ASP A 82 -0.48 14.98 17.66
C ASP A 82 0.28 13.72 18.09
N LEU A 83 1.29 13.36 17.32
CA LEU A 83 2.18 12.23 17.58
C LEU A 83 3.63 12.72 17.72
N THR A 84 4.44 11.92 18.39
CA THR A 84 5.89 12.04 18.34
C THR A 84 6.44 10.89 17.49
N ILE A 85 6.98 11.21 16.32
CA ILE A 85 7.56 10.26 15.35
C ILE A 85 9.07 10.37 15.42
N GLU A 86 9.78 9.30 15.78
CA GLU A 86 11.25 9.28 15.93
C GLU A 86 11.76 10.48 16.78
N GLY A 87 11.00 10.84 17.81
CA GLY A 87 11.35 11.98 18.69
C GLY A 87 10.92 13.36 18.18
N SER A 88 10.35 13.47 17.00
CA SER A 88 9.92 14.73 16.39
C SER A 88 8.39 14.84 16.33
N LYS A 89 7.86 16.04 16.54
CA LYS A 89 6.40 16.27 16.58
C LYS A 89 5.80 16.20 15.18
N LEU A 90 4.71 15.43 15.04
CA LEU A 90 3.80 15.41 13.90
C LEU A 90 2.41 15.85 14.38
N PRO A 91 1.86 16.97 13.93
CA PRO A 91 0.51 17.41 14.28
C PRO A 91 -0.57 16.42 13.80
N ALA A 92 -1.73 16.45 14.46
CA ALA A 92 -2.92 15.76 13.97
C ALA A 92 -3.24 16.21 12.54
N GLY A 93 -3.66 15.27 11.69
CA GLY A 93 -3.98 15.58 10.30
C GLY A 93 -3.82 14.40 9.36
N LYS A 94 -3.96 14.69 8.07
CA LYS A 94 -3.80 13.74 6.99
C LYS A 94 -2.66 14.17 6.07
N TYR A 95 -1.79 13.23 5.78
CA TYR A 95 -0.55 13.42 5.03
C TYR A 95 -0.44 12.40 3.92
N SER A 96 0.21 12.72 2.82
CA SER A 96 0.81 11.67 2.00
C SER A 96 2.10 11.21 2.64
N PHE A 97 2.36 9.91 2.52
CA PHE A 97 3.48 9.25 3.17
C PHE A 97 4.46 8.75 2.10
N PHE A 98 5.70 9.18 2.21
CA PHE A 98 6.76 8.79 1.29
C PHE A 98 7.95 8.19 2.03
N VAL A 99 8.71 7.40 1.30
CA VAL A 99 9.97 6.82 1.75
C VAL A 99 11.05 7.09 0.71
N ILE A 100 12.23 7.48 1.16
CA ILE A 100 13.44 7.45 0.34
C ILE A 100 14.29 6.29 0.87
N PRO A 101 14.29 5.14 0.17
CA PRO A 101 15.08 4.00 0.59
C PRO A 101 16.58 4.24 0.34
N ASN A 102 17.40 3.72 1.23
CA ASN A 102 18.86 3.67 1.08
C ASN A 102 19.38 2.41 1.77
N GLU A 103 20.55 1.92 1.40
CA GLU A 103 21.12 0.68 1.94
C GLU A 103 21.31 0.68 3.47
N LYS A 104 21.58 1.84 4.05
CA LYS A 104 21.89 1.97 5.49
C LYS A 104 20.67 2.40 6.31
N GLU A 105 19.85 3.30 5.76
CA GLU A 105 18.73 3.92 6.45
C GLU A 105 17.73 4.50 5.46
N CYS A 106 16.48 4.62 5.86
CA CYS A 106 15.42 5.20 5.06
C CYS A 106 15.03 6.57 5.60
N VAL A 107 14.70 7.51 4.72
CA VAL A 107 14.04 8.76 5.12
C VAL A 107 12.54 8.56 4.99
N ILE A 108 11.80 8.80 6.07
CA ILE A 108 10.35 8.77 6.14
C ILE A 108 9.83 10.21 6.07
N ILE A 109 8.84 10.45 5.24
CA ILE A 109 8.32 11.77 4.95
C ILE A 109 6.81 11.80 5.12
N PHE A 110 6.32 12.79 5.86
CA PHE A 110 4.91 13.16 5.98
C PHE A 110 4.71 14.49 5.26
N ASN A 111 4.00 14.48 4.15
CA ASN A 111 3.82 15.65 3.28
C ASN A 111 2.37 16.16 3.35
N LYS A 112 2.20 17.47 3.45
CA LYS A 112 0.89 18.12 3.64
C LYS A 112 -0.06 17.96 2.44
N GLU A 113 0.46 17.75 1.23
CA GLU A 113 -0.38 17.45 0.07
C GLU A 113 -0.83 15.98 0.14
N ALA A 114 -1.94 15.73 0.83
CA ALA A 114 -2.40 14.38 1.16
C ALA A 114 -2.95 13.60 -0.06
N LYS A 115 -3.35 14.27 -1.15
CA LYS A 115 -3.95 13.63 -2.32
C LYS A 115 -3.05 13.78 -3.54
N GLN A 116 -2.24 12.77 -3.82
CA GLN A 116 -1.31 12.75 -4.94
C GLN A 116 -1.33 11.40 -5.66
N TRP A 117 -1.21 11.44 -6.98
CA TRP A 117 -0.95 10.23 -7.77
C TRP A 117 0.55 9.97 -7.83
N GLY A 118 0.99 8.82 -7.29
CA GLY A 118 2.41 8.49 -7.29
C GLY A 118 3.25 9.47 -6.45
N ALA A 119 4.44 9.77 -6.94
CA ALA A 119 5.34 10.78 -6.38
C ALA A 119 5.66 11.90 -7.39
N TYR A 120 4.92 11.96 -8.50
CA TYR A 120 5.25 12.86 -9.62
C TYR A 120 5.07 14.36 -9.27
N LYS A 121 4.18 14.66 -8.35
CA LYS A 121 3.89 16.04 -7.90
C LYS A 121 4.44 16.32 -6.51
N TYR A 122 5.29 15.43 -5.99
CA TYR A 122 5.92 15.63 -4.70
C TYR A 122 6.69 16.96 -4.68
N LYS A 123 6.53 17.70 -3.59
CA LYS A 123 7.24 18.96 -3.33
C LYS A 123 7.79 18.93 -1.90
N GLU A 124 9.09 18.97 -1.77
CA GLU A 124 9.78 18.94 -0.48
C GLU A 124 9.37 20.09 0.46
N LYS A 125 9.05 21.26 -0.08
CA LYS A 125 8.55 22.41 0.68
C LYS A 125 7.22 22.18 1.39
N GLU A 126 6.48 21.16 0.99
CA GLU A 126 5.22 20.74 1.61
C GLU A 126 5.45 19.63 2.67
N ASP A 127 6.69 19.26 2.96
CA ASP A 127 6.97 18.28 4.01
C ASP A 127 6.65 18.88 5.38
N GLN A 128 5.79 18.19 6.11
CA GLN A 128 5.50 18.51 7.51
C GLN A 128 6.57 17.95 8.42
N LEU A 129 7.05 16.74 8.08
CA LEU A 129 8.06 16.07 8.88
C LEU A 129 8.90 15.14 7.99
N ARG A 130 10.20 15.11 8.26
CA ARG A 130 11.17 14.14 7.73
C ARG A 130 11.97 13.55 8.88
N VAL A 131 12.02 12.23 8.95
CA VAL A 131 12.80 11.50 9.94
C VAL A 131 13.56 10.37 9.29
N THR A 132 14.67 9.97 9.89
CA THR A 132 15.50 8.88 9.41
C THR A 132 15.32 7.65 10.30
N VAL A 133 15.14 6.49 9.70
CA VAL A 133 14.99 5.20 10.40
C VAL A 133 15.90 4.15 9.77
N LYS A 134 16.39 3.24 10.59
CA LYS A 134 17.14 2.08 10.09
C LYS A 134 16.18 0.93 9.82
N GLN A 135 16.24 0.39 8.60
CA GLN A 135 15.53 -0.83 8.27
C GLN A 135 16.15 -2.03 9.00
N LYS A 136 15.31 -3.02 9.24
CA LYS A 136 15.69 -4.35 9.70
C LYS A 136 15.49 -5.35 8.58
N PHE A 137 16.20 -6.46 8.66
CA PHE A 137 16.07 -7.55 7.70
C PHE A 137 15.36 -8.71 8.38
N ALA A 138 14.30 -9.20 7.74
CA ALA A 138 13.57 -10.38 8.18
C ALA A 138 14.14 -11.64 7.52
N ASP A 139 14.13 -12.76 8.24
CA ASP A 139 14.53 -14.05 7.70
C ASP A 139 13.56 -14.55 6.62
N THR A 140 12.28 -14.21 6.77
CA THR A 140 11.21 -14.59 5.84
C THR A 140 10.79 -13.41 4.99
N SER A 141 10.68 -13.63 3.68
CA SER A 141 10.20 -12.62 2.73
C SER A 141 8.70 -12.41 2.85
N VAL A 142 8.28 -11.14 2.87
CA VAL A 142 6.89 -10.69 2.83
C VAL A 142 6.51 -10.40 1.39
N GLU A 143 5.71 -11.25 0.77
CA GLU A 143 5.35 -11.16 -0.65
C GLU A 143 4.60 -9.88 -1.01
N SER A 144 3.64 -9.46 -0.20
CA SER A 144 2.86 -8.25 -0.42
C SER A 144 3.25 -7.17 0.58
N LEU A 145 3.43 -5.93 0.11
CA LEU A 145 3.69 -4.79 0.98
C LEU A 145 2.58 -4.67 2.03
N THR A 146 2.96 -4.56 3.29
CA THR A 146 2.06 -4.42 4.43
C THR A 146 2.52 -3.33 5.39
N TYR A 147 1.56 -2.73 6.07
CA TYR A 147 1.77 -1.91 7.25
C TYR A 147 1.17 -2.59 8.45
N SER A 148 1.84 -2.58 9.58
CA SER A 148 1.31 -2.94 10.90
C SER A 148 1.42 -1.77 11.86
N ILE A 149 0.40 -1.61 12.71
CA ILE A 149 0.39 -0.64 13.80
C ILE A 149 0.56 -1.43 15.08
N GLU A 150 1.68 -1.24 15.73
CA GLU A 150 2.08 -1.92 16.95
C GLU A 150 1.91 -0.99 18.17
N LYS A 151 2.25 -1.46 19.35
CA LYS A 151 2.08 -0.69 20.60
C LYS A 151 2.74 0.70 20.57
N ASN A 152 3.95 0.80 20.02
CA ASN A 152 4.76 2.03 20.00
C ASN A 152 5.47 2.22 18.65
N SER A 153 5.01 1.59 17.61
CA SER A 153 5.62 1.70 16.28
C SER A 153 4.65 1.42 15.15
N ILE A 154 4.99 1.90 13.97
CA ILE A 154 4.42 1.51 12.72
C ILE A 154 5.51 0.78 11.95
N VAL A 155 5.20 -0.37 11.37
CA VAL A 155 6.17 -1.14 10.61
C VAL A 155 5.68 -1.31 9.17
N LEU A 156 6.46 -0.82 8.21
CA LEU A 156 6.31 -1.14 6.80
C LEU A 156 7.15 -2.40 6.52
N SER A 157 6.51 -3.44 5.97
CA SER A 157 7.16 -4.70 5.62
C SER A 157 6.95 -5.04 4.16
N TRP A 158 8.03 -5.28 3.43
CA TRP A 158 7.98 -5.75 2.06
C TRP A 158 9.29 -6.46 1.67
N GLU A 159 9.17 -7.58 0.97
CA GLU A 159 10.29 -8.47 0.68
C GLU A 159 10.96 -8.85 2.01
N LYS A 160 12.24 -8.64 2.19
CA LYS A 160 12.96 -8.89 3.46
C LYS A 160 13.14 -7.65 4.33
N TRP A 161 12.66 -6.49 3.89
CA TRP A 161 12.81 -5.27 4.67
C TRP A 161 11.62 -5.03 5.60
N GLN A 162 11.96 -4.66 6.81
CA GLN A 162 11.07 -4.09 7.81
C GLN A 162 11.58 -2.70 8.17
N ILE A 163 10.75 -1.70 7.99
CA ILE A 163 11.06 -0.30 8.30
C ILE A 163 10.22 0.08 9.52
N PRO A 164 10.76 -0.11 10.75
CA PRO A 164 10.07 0.26 11.97
C PRO A 164 10.19 1.76 12.21
N ILE A 165 9.07 2.42 12.49
CA ILE A 165 8.96 3.85 12.77
C ILE A 165 8.44 4.00 14.18
N SER A 166 9.24 4.56 15.08
CA SER A 166 8.84 4.77 16.49
C SER A 166 7.76 5.83 16.57
N VAL A 167 6.71 5.56 17.35
CA VAL A 167 5.57 6.45 17.58
C VAL A 167 5.25 6.52 19.06
N LYS A 168 5.12 7.76 19.57
CA LYS A 168 4.72 8.04 20.95
C LYS A 168 3.61 9.07 21.00
#